data_255acdbfce0edddf6c652cd6a1ece2cb
#
_entry.id   255acdbfce0edddf6c652cd6a1ece2cb
#
_cell.length_a   1.000
_cell.length_b   1.000
_cell.length_c   1.000
_cell.angle_alpha   90.00
_cell.angle_beta   90.00
_cell.angle_gamma   90.00
#
_symmetry.space_group_name_H-M   'P 1'
#
loop_
_entity.id
_entity.type
_entity.pdbx_description
1 polymer ?
#
loop_
_entity_poly.entity_id
_entity_poly.type
_entity_poly.pdbx_seq_one_letter_code
_entity_poly.pdbx_strand_id
1 'polypeptide(L)'
;MSSSLVFDEWKNQSLEEILWLCQEMVEDTEMPTAKKWRKNGGKILGHFQVYFPEEIAHAAGMLPLKICGSSVECRHADSRFGSYLCSILKTSLEQVLSERLELDMFVTHPICDAARNLGSVWGRNFEYPCQILYLPQNPNSKYSVQYLRDEYERLKETIEKIAGTTISDDDLKYSISVFNKNRFLLRKLYDIKRQSPWLVSINEAYVLTRIGCMIPREEHNELLETVLPMLDN
;
A
#
# COMPACT_ATOMS: atom_id res chain seq x y z
N MET A 1 -6.10 -20.17 4.96
CA MET A 1 -6.52 -19.19 5.99
C MET A 1 -7.69 -18.42 5.42
N SER A 2 -8.83 -18.38 6.11
CA SER A 2 -9.97 -17.55 5.68
C SER A 2 -9.50 -16.10 5.69
N SER A 3 -9.40 -15.46 4.52
CA SER A 3 -9.16 -14.02 4.43
C SER A 3 -10.31 -13.34 5.17
N SER A 4 -10.01 -12.75 6.34
CA SER A 4 -11.00 -11.93 7.02
C SER A 4 -11.29 -10.73 6.13
N LEU A 5 -12.45 -10.70 5.48
CA LEU A 5 -12.87 -9.59 4.67
C LEU A 5 -12.83 -8.29 5.49
N VAL A 6 -12.07 -7.32 5.01
CA VAL A 6 -11.92 -6.03 5.66
C VAL A 6 -12.89 -5.02 5.08
N PHE A 7 -13.20 -5.20 3.79
CA PHE A 7 -14.08 -4.34 3.04
C PHE A 7 -15.02 -5.18 2.17
N ASP A 8 -16.23 -5.50 2.66
CA ASP A 8 -17.23 -6.30 1.94
C ASP A 8 -18.61 -5.59 1.81
N GLU A 9 -18.73 -4.36 2.31
CA GLU A 9 -19.96 -3.58 2.33
C GLU A 9 -20.46 -3.20 0.93
N TRP A 10 -19.61 -3.27 -0.08
CA TRP A 10 -19.89 -2.97 -1.47
C TRP A 10 -20.65 -4.09 -2.21
N LYS A 11 -20.70 -5.30 -1.66
CA LYS A 11 -21.35 -6.45 -2.31
C LYS A 11 -22.85 -6.20 -2.47
N ASN A 12 -23.36 -6.37 -3.69
CA ASN A 12 -24.75 -6.13 -4.09
C ASN A 12 -25.21 -4.65 -4.11
N GLN A 13 -24.28 -3.71 -4.10
CA GLN A 13 -24.56 -2.29 -4.25
C GLN A 13 -24.55 -1.86 -5.73
N SER A 14 -25.13 -0.71 -6.00
CA SER A 14 -25.01 -0.04 -7.31
C SER A 14 -23.59 0.51 -7.51
N LEU A 15 -23.21 0.81 -8.76
CA LEU A 15 -21.91 1.43 -9.04
C LEU A 15 -21.72 2.73 -8.27
N GLU A 16 -22.74 3.58 -8.19
CA GLU A 16 -22.68 4.86 -7.48
C GLU A 16 -22.45 4.66 -5.98
N GLU A 17 -23.12 3.71 -5.36
CA GLU A 17 -22.93 3.38 -3.94
C GLU A 17 -21.54 2.80 -3.67
N ILE A 18 -21.03 1.92 -4.55
CA ILE A 18 -19.67 1.39 -4.43
C ILE A 18 -18.63 2.50 -4.50
N LEU A 19 -18.75 3.39 -5.48
CA LEU A 19 -17.82 4.52 -5.66
C LEU A 19 -17.88 5.47 -4.47
N TRP A 20 -19.07 5.74 -3.94
CA TRP A 20 -19.23 6.54 -2.74
C TRP A 20 -18.57 5.90 -1.51
N LEU A 21 -18.79 4.61 -1.27
CA LEU A 21 -18.15 3.87 -0.17
C LEU A 21 -16.62 3.90 -0.30
N CYS A 22 -16.10 3.69 -1.50
CA CYS A 22 -14.66 3.78 -1.76
C CYS A 22 -14.11 5.19 -1.50
N GLN A 23 -14.86 6.22 -1.87
CA GLN A 23 -14.48 7.62 -1.62
C GLN A 23 -14.40 7.91 -0.13
N GLU A 24 -15.44 7.57 0.63
CA GLU A 24 -15.47 7.76 2.09
C GLU A 24 -14.28 7.05 2.76
N MET A 25 -13.98 5.81 2.37
CA MET A 25 -12.87 5.07 2.95
C MET A 25 -11.50 5.63 2.59
N VAL A 26 -11.34 6.14 1.37
CA VAL A 26 -10.09 6.76 0.89
C VAL A 26 -9.81 8.08 1.62
N GLU A 27 -10.86 8.82 1.97
CA GLU A 27 -10.77 10.10 2.65
C GLU A 27 -10.72 9.99 4.17
N ASP A 28 -11.12 8.84 4.73
CA ASP A 28 -11.13 8.63 6.17
C ASP A 28 -9.69 8.57 6.73
N THR A 29 -9.35 9.59 7.50
CA THR A 29 -8.03 9.71 8.14
C THR A 29 -7.84 8.75 9.31
N GLU A 30 -8.91 8.12 9.80
CA GLU A 30 -8.87 7.15 10.90
C GLU A 30 -8.47 5.73 10.49
N MET A 31 -8.26 5.48 9.19
CA MET A 31 -7.77 4.22 8.64
C MET A 31 -8.57 2.99 9.12
N PRO A 32 -9.89 2.95 8.91
CA PRO A 32 -10.77 1.92 9.50
C PRO A 32 -10.40 0.50 9.04
N THR A 33 -9.97 0.32 7.80
CA THR A 33 -9.51 -0.98 7.26
C THR A 33 -8.29 -1.51 8.00
N ALA A 34 -7.29 -0.65 8.23
CA ALA A 34 -6.09 -1.01 8.99
C ALA A 34 -6.45 -1.39 10.44
N LYS A 35 -7.32 -0.62 11.09
CA LYS A 35 -7.83 -0.91 12.45
C LYS A 35 -8.58 -2.25 12.49
N LYS A 36 -9.45 -2.52 11.50
CA LYS A 36 -10.19 -3.79 11.40
C LYS A 36 -9.22 -4.96 11.18
N TRP A 37 -8.22 -4.82 10.32
CA TRP A 37 -7.19 -5.82 10.10
C TRP A 37 -6.45 -6.17 11.40
N ARG A 38 -5.99 -5.17 12.14
CA ARG A 38 -5.31 -5.38 13.43
C ARG A 38 -6.21 -6.02 14.48
N LYS A 39 -7.47 -5.60 14.57
CA LYS A 39 -8.46 -6.20 15.49
C LYS A 39 -8.62 -7.70 15.26
N ASN A 40 -8.44 -8.16 14.03
CA ASN A 40 -8.46 -9.57 13.64
C ASN A 40 -7.10 -10.28 13.85
N GLY A 41 -6.14 -9.64 14.53
CA GLY A 41 -4.81 -10.19 14.81
C GLY A 41 -3.82 -10.06 13.65
N GLY A 42 -4.18 -9.35 12.59
CA GLY A 42 -3.32 -9.13 11.43
C GLY A 42 -2.20 -8.11 11.70
N LYS A 43 -1.05 -8.34 11.07
CA LYS A 43 0.10 -7.41 11.10
C LYS A 43 0.12 -6.54 9.86
N ILE A 44 0.65 -5.32 9.99
CA ILE A 44 0.68 -4.32 8.92
C ILE A 44 2.12 -3.90 8.65
N LEU A 45 2.52 -4.02 7.39
CA LEU A 45 3.74 -3.40 6.88
C LEU A 45 3.35 -2.13 6.12
N GLY A 46 3.68 -0.97 6.69
CA GLY A 46 3.55 0.30 5.99
C GLY A 46 4.69 0.52 5.02
N HIS A 47 4.40 0.98 3.81
CA HIS A 47 5.45 1.40 2.90
C HIS A 47 5.13 2.73 2.25
N PHE A 48 6.19 3.48 1.95
CA PHE A 48 6.08 4.78 1.32
C PHE A 48 6.62 4.73 -0.10
N GLN A 49 5.81 5.23 -1.05
CA GLN A 49 6.13 5.32 -2.48
C GLN A 49 6.08 4.00 -3.27
N VAL A 50 6.57 4.06 -4.51
CA VAL A 50 6.62 2.96 -5.48
C VAL A 50 7.88 2.09 -5.27
N TYR A 51 8.02 1.03 -6.01
CA TYR A 51 9.17 0.12 -6.00
C TYR A 51 9.33 -0.76 -4.74
N PHE A 52 8.29 -0.86 -3.92
CA PHE A 52 8.25 -1.84 -2.85
C PHE A 52 7.61 -3.14 -3.37
N PRO A 53 8.23 -4.32 -3.16
CA PRO A 53 7.65 -5.61 -3.54
C PRO A 53 6.61 -6.06 -2.50
N GLU A 54 5.39 -5.54 -2.62
CA GLU A 54 4.27 -5.83 -1.70
C GLU A 54 4.02 -7.34 -1.58
N GLU A 55 4.35 -8.10 -2.62
CA GLU A 55 4.21 -9.54 -2.69
C GLU A 55 4.96 -10.27 -1.55
N ILE A 56 6.09 -9.77 -1.09
CA ILE A 56 6.86 -10.40 -0.01
C ILE A 56 6.10 -10.27 1.32
N ALA A 57 5.57 -9.08 1.63
CA ALA A 57 4.80 -8.87 2.85
C ALA A 57 3.48 -9.67 2.83
N HIS A 58 2.82 -9.68 1.69
CA HIS A 58 1.59 -10.44 1.47
C HIS A 58 1.81 -11.95 1.61
N ALA A 59 2.91 -12.49 1.08
CA ALA A 59 3.28 -13.90 1.22
C ALA A 59 3.51 -14.32 2.69
N ALA A 60 3.90 -13.37 3.54
CA ALA A 60 4.01 -13.58 4.99
C ALA A 60 2.68 -13.41 5.75
N GLY A 61 1.57 -13.15 5.07
CA GLY A 61 0.26 -12.90 5.68
C GLY A 61 0.13 -11.52 6.33
N MET A 62 1.03 -10.58 6.05
CA MET A 62 0.90 -9.19 6.47
C MET A 62 0.08 -8.37 5.47
N LEU A 63 -0.58 -7.32 5.94
CA LEU A 63 -1.19 -6.32 5.05
C LEU A 63 -0.10 -5.34 4.58
N PRO A 64 0.28 -5.33 3.29
CA PRO A 64 1.12 -4.28 2.74
C PRO A 64 0.26 -3.04 2.51
N LEU A 65 0.44 -2.02 3.34
CA LEU A 65 -0.32 -0.79 3.30
C LEU A 65 0.54 0.34 2.73
N LYS A 66 0.14 0.84 1.56
CA LYS A 66 0.83 1.97 0.94
C LYS A 66 0.37 3.29 1.56
N ILE A 67 1.27 3.95 2.28
CA ILE A 67 0.99 5.25 2.89
C ILE A 67 1.19 6.33 1.82
N CYS A 68 0.10 6.98 1.42
CA CYS A 68 0.09 7.95 0.31
C CYS A 68 -0.25 9.37 0.74
N GLY A 69 -0.11 9.70 2.01
CA GLY A 69 -0.57 10.97 2.56
C GLY A 69 -2.11 11.02 2.71
N SER A 70 -2.58 12.05 3.37
CA SER A 70 -3.99 12.25 3.67
C SER A 70 -4.29 13.73 3.92
N SER A 71 -5.56 14.05 4.24
CA SER A 71 -6.00 15.40 4.63
C SER A 71 -5.77 15.70 6.12
N VAL A 72 -5.05 14.85 6.85
CA VAL A 72 -4.76 15.07 8.27
C VAL A 72 -3.97 16.36 8.50
N GLU A 73 -4.37 17.12 9.52
CA GLU A 73 -3.63 18.31 9.95
C GLU A 73 -2.31 17.91 10.59
N CYS A 74 -1.20 18.44 10.07
CA CYS A 74 0.14 18.16 10.58
C CYS A 74 0.41 19.00 11.84
N ARG A 75 0.51 18.33 12.99
CA ARG A 75 0.88 18.96 14.29
C ARG A 75 2.20 18.39 14.81
N HIS A 76 2.32 17.07 14.84
CA HIS A 76 3.51 16.37 15.33
C HIS A 76 4.61 16.30 14.26
N ALA A 77 4.23 16.06 13.00
CA ALA A 77 5.18 15.96 11.90
C ALA A 77 5.89 17.30 11.63
N ASP A 78 5.23 18.43 11.80
CA ASP A 78 5.81 19.76 11.59
C ASP A 78 6.97 20.07 12.57
N SER A 79 7.00 19.42 13.73
CA SER A 79 8.13 19.54 14.65
C SER A 79 9.34 18.67 14.27
N ARG A 80 9.21 17.76 13.32
CA ARG A 80 10.26 16.85 12.84
C ARG A 80 10.81 17.22 11.47
N PHE A 81 10.06 18.02 10.73
CA PHE A 81 10.40 18.41 9.37
C PHE A 81 10.37 19.92 9.18
N GLY A 82 11.20 20.42 8.28
CA GLY A 82 11.10 21.80 7.83
C GLY A 82 9.78 22.05 7.09
N SER A 83 9.26 23.27 7.16
CA SER A 83 8.00 23.69 6.55
C SER A 83 7.97 23.49 5.02
N TYR A 84 9.14 23.48 4.38
CA TYR A 84 9.31 23.34 2.93
C TYR A 84 9.14 21.91 2.39
N LEU A 85 9.05 20.90 3.27
CA LEU A 85 8.89 19.51 2.83
C LEU A 85 7.48 19.25 2.32
N CYS A 86 7.38 18.31 1.36
CA CYS A 86 6.11 17.99 0.71
C CYS A 86 5.06 17.46 1.71
N SER A 87 3.80 17.84 1.49
CA SER A 87 2.68 17.51 2.36
C SER A 87 2.43 16.00 2.47
N ILE A 88 2.61 15.24 1.38
CA ILE A 88 2.44 13.77 1.39
C ILE A 88 3.32 13.12 2.45
N LEU A 89 4.56 13.54 2.53
CA LEU A 89 5.54 13.00 3.47
C LEU A 89 5.18 13.37 4.93
N LYS A 90 4.79 14.64 5.14
CA LYS A 90 4.41 15.14 6.46
C LYS A 90 3.14 14.46 6.97
N THR A 91 2.09 14.39 6.15
CA THR A 91 0.83 13.74 6.52
C THR A 91 0.99 12.23 6.70
N SER A 92 1.89 11.58 5.94
CA SER A 92 2.21 10.15 6.15
C SER A 92 2.81 9.89 7.52
N LEU A 93 3.74 10.73 7.98
CA LEU A 93 4.31 10.61 9.31
C LEU A 93 3.29 10.98 10.40
N GLU A 94 2.47 12.02 10.15
CA GLU A 94 1.44 12.46 11.09
C GLU A 94 0.42 11.38 11.39
N GLN A 95 -0.02 10.59 10.39
CA GLN A 95 -0.98 9.50 10.60
C GLN A 95 -0.52 8.49 11.65
N VAL A 96 0.79 8.22 11.71
CA VAL A 96 1.35 7.28 12.70
C VAL A 96 1.68 7.98 14.02
N LEU A 97 2.21 9.20 13.99
CA LEU A 97 2.48 9.97 15.21
C LEU A 97 1.21 10.33 15.99
N SER A 98 0.08 10.51 15.28
CA SER A 98 -1.23 10.78 15.90
C SER A 98 -2.02 9.51 16.23
N GLU A 99 -1.38 8.33 16.17
CA GLU A 99 -1.95 7.02 16.52
C GLU A 99 -3.17 6.60 15.67
N ARG A 100 -3.38 7.21 14.50
CA ARG A 100 -4.43 6.82 13.56
C ARG A 100 -4.10 5.56 12.80
N LEU A 101 -2.82 5.34 12.56
CA LEU A 101 -2.28 4.16 11.89
C LEU A 101 -1.19 3.53 12.74
N GLU A 102 -1.35 2.26 13.08
CA GLU A 102 -0.37 1.46 13.81
C GLU A 102 0.28 0.45 12.86
N LEU A 103 1.62 0.36 12.89
CA LEU A 103 2.41 -0.49 12.01
C LEU A 103 3.28 -1.47 12.81
N ASP A 104 3.62 -2.60 12.19
CA ASP A 104 4.60 -3.56 12.69
C ASP A 104 5.97 -3.40 12.01
N MET A 105 5.99 -2.78 10.82
CA MET A 105 7.19 -2.46 10.05
C MET A 105 6.92 -1.29 9.13
N PHE A 106 7.96 -0.50 8.84
CA PHE A 106 7.92 0.52 7.80
C PHE A 106 9.05 0.36 6.80
N VAL A 107 8.73 0.52 5.51
CA VAL A 107 9.72 0.50 4.43
C VAL A 107 9.60 1.75 3.57
N THR A 108 10.72 2.38 3.26
CA THR A 108 10.78 3.49 2.32
C THR A 108 11.87 3.25 1.28
N HIS A 109 11.72 3.90 0.13
CA HIS A 109 12.73 3.93 -0.93
C HIS A 109 13.21 5.37 -1.12
N PRO A 110 14.52 5.64 -1.20
CA PRO A 110 15.07 6.99 -1.29
C PRO A 110 14.96 7.57 -2.71
N ILE A 111 13.73 7.68 -3.23
CA ILE A 111 13.43 8.23 -4.56
C ILE A 111 13.75 9.73 -4.66
N CYS A 112 13.75 10.42 -3.53
CA CYS A 112 14.16 11.81 -3.39
C CYS A 112 14.78 12.04 -2.01
N ASP A 113 15.42 13.17 -1.79
CA ASP A 113 16.05 13.48 -0.50
C ASP A 113 15.04 13.53 0.65
N ALA A 114 13.83 14.01 0.39
CA ALA A 114 12.75 14.02 1.38
C ALA A 114 12.37 12.60 1.81
N ALA A 115 12.23 11.65 0.89
CA ALA A 115 11.91 10.26 1.20
C ALA A 115 13.06 9.53 1.93
N ARG A 116 14.32 9.86 1.59
CA ARG A 116 15.49 9.38 2.31
C ARG A 116 15.46 9.86 3.76
N ASN A 117 15.20 11.14 3.97
CA ASN A 117 15.08 11.73 5.30
C ASN A 117 13.90 11.15 6.09
N LEU A 118 12.79 10.84 5.44
CA LEU A 118 11.64 10.19 6.06
C LEU A 118 12.03 8.89 6.77
N GLY A 119 12.78 8.01 6.11
CA GLY A 119 13.25 6.76 6.72
C GLY A 119 14.09 6.99 7.98
N SER A 120 14.98 7.99 7.95
CA SER A 120 15.80 8.35 9.09
C SER A 120 15.00 8.97 10.24
N VAL A 121 14.01 9.80 9.94
CA VAL A 121 13.11 10.38 10.94
C VAL A 121 12.21 9.31 11.53
N TRP A 122 11.68 8.41 10.68
CA TRP A 122 10.83 7.30 11.11
C TRP A 122 11.53 6.40 12.11
N GLY A 123 12.72 5.91 11.79
CA GLY A 123 13.50 5.04 12.68
C GLY A 123 13.92 5.70 14.02
N ARG A 124 13.82 7.03 14.15
CA ARG A 124 14.05 7.75 15.40
C ARG A 124 12.79 7.94 16.25
N ASN A 125 11.62 7.82 15.66
CA ASN A 125 10.35 8.06 16.35
C ASN A 125 9.60 6.78 16.71
N PHE A 126 9.94 5.64 16.12
CA PHE A 126 9.24 4.37 16.33
C PHE A 126 10.21 3.24 16.63
N GLU A 127 9.81 2.32 17.49
CA GLU A 127 10.65 1.19 17.94
C GLU A 127 10.60 -0.02 16.98
N TYR A 128 9.51 -0.13 16.16
CA TYR A 128 9.42 -1.20 15.18
C TYR A 128 10.39 -0.99 14.02
N PRO A 129 10.78 -2.07 13.32
CA PRO A 129 11.77 -1.99 12.25
C PRO A 129 11.40 -1.00 11.14
N CYS A 130 12.36 -0.14 10.80
CA CYS A 130 12.28 0.77 9.66
C CYS A 130 13.43 0.44 8.71
N GLN A 131 13.11 0.09 7.46
CA GLN A 131 14.11 -0.26 6.45
C GLN A 131 14.05 0.71 5.27
N ILE A 132 15.22 1.18 4.83
CA ILE A 132 15.37 1.91 3.57
C ILE A 132 15.80 0.91 2.51
N LEU A 133 14.96 0.68 1.52
CA LEU A 133 15.23 -0.23 0.42
C LEU A 133 15.95 0.51 -0.71
N TYR A 134 17.21 0.15 -0.98
CA TYR A 134 17.98 0.74 -2.04
C TYR A 134 17.90 -0.10 -3.32
N LEU A 135 17.50 0.52 -4.41
CA LEU A 135 17.56 -0.10 -5.74
C LEU A 135 18.93 0.15 -6.38
N PRO A 136 19.36 -0.71 -7.32
CA PRO A 136 20.60 -0.50 -8.05
C PRO A 136 20.62 0.86 -8.75
N GLN A 137 21.63 1.68 -8.49
CA GLN A 137 21.80 2.98 -9.14
C GLN A 137 22.01 2.86 -10.65
N ASN A 138 22.73 1.82 -11.09
CA ASN A 138 22.90 1.48 -12.49
C ASN A 138 22.23 0.13 -12.78
N PRO A 139 20.98 0.11 -13.30
CA PRO A 139 20.25 -1.13 -13.59
C PRO A 139 20.92 -2.00 -14.67
N ASN A 140 21.77 -1.43 -15.51
CA ASN A 140 22.50 -2.13 -16.58
C ASN A 140 23.82 -2.75 -16.10
N SER A 141 24.18 -2.60 -14.84
CA SER A 141 25.37 -3.24 -14.29
C SER A 141 25.17 -4.77 -14.22
N LYS A 142 26.22 -5.52 -14.54
CA LYS A 142 26.20 -6.99 -14.39
C LYS A 142 25.95 -7.47 -12.96
N TYR A 143 26.11 -6.59 -11.97
CA TYR A 143 25.88 -6.87 -10.56
C TYR A 143 24.49 -6.44 -10.05
N SER A 144 23.70 -5.70 -10.85
CA SER A 144 22.44 -5.10 -10.38
C SER A 144 21.41 -6.14 -9.96
N VAL A 145 21.31 -7.25 -10.68
CA VAL A 145 20.39 -8.33 -10.36
C VAL A 145 20.75 -8.99 -9.03
N GLN A 146 22.03 -9.32 -8.83
CA GLN A 146 22.49 -9.92 -7.59
C GLN A 146 22.30 -8.97 -6.41
N TYR A 147 22.64 -7.69 -6.57
CA TYR A 147 22.44 -6.67 -5.55
C TYR A 147 20.97 -6.57 -5.11
N LEU A 148 20.03 -6.49 -6.09
CA LEU A 148 18.60 -6.40 -5.79
C LEU A 148 18.07 -7.66 -5.11
N ARG A 149 18.55 -8.82 -5.54
CA ARG A 149 18.23 -10.11 -4.90
C ARG A 149 18.63 -10.10 -3.42
N ASP A 150 19.86 -9.67 -3.11
CA ASP A 150 20.38 -9.63 -1.75
C ASP A 150 19.60 -8.64 -0.88
N GLU A 151 19.17 -7.50 -1.47
CA GLU A 151 18.27 -6.54 -0.78
C GLU A 151 16.91 -7.16 -0.45
N TYR A 152 16.31 -7.92 -1.39
CA TYR A 152 15.02 -8.57 -1.18
C TYR A 152 15.11 -9.74 -0.21
N GLU A 153 16.21 -10.49 -0.19
CA GLU A 153 16.43 -11.54 0.80
C GLU A 153 16.51 -10.96 2.22
N ARG A 154 17.27 -9.88 2.42
CA ARG A 154 17.31 -9.17 3.72
C ARG A 154 15.95 -8.64 4.14
N LEU A 155 15.18 -8.11 3.20
CA LEU A 155 13.82 -7.64 3.45
C LEU A 155 12.92 -8.82 3.86
N LYS A 156 12.97 -9.93 3.13
CA LYS A 156 12.22 -11.15 3.41
C LYS A 156 12.52 -11.69 4.81
N GLU A 157 13.80 -11.81 5.17
CA GLU A 157 14.22 -12.28 6.51
C GLU A 157 13.65 -11.38 7.63
N THR A 158 13.61 -10.08 7.42
CA THR A 158 13.04 -9.13 8.39
C THR A 158 11.55 -9.31 8.51
N ILE A 159 10.84 -9.45 7.39
CA ILE A 159 9.39 -9.68 7.33
C ILE A 159 9.04 -11.00 8.01
N GLU A 160 9.75 -12.09 7.73
CA GLU A 160 9.54 -13.40 8.35
C GLU A 160 9.66 -13.36 9.88
N LYS A 161 10.67 -12.65 10.40
CA LYS A 161 10.85 -12.46 11.85
C LYS A 161 9.68 -11.71 12.48
N ILE A 162 9.19 -10.65 11.80
CA ILE A 162 8.06 -9.85 12.29
C ILE A 162 6.75 -10.64 12.18
N ALA A 163 6.52 -11.28 11.04
CA ALA A 163 5.31 -12.08 10.81
C ALA A 163 5.25 -13.33 11.71
N GLY A 164 6.41 -13.86 12.10
CA GLY A 164 6.51 -15.12 12.86
C GLY A 164 6.25 -16.34 11.98
N THR A 165 6.56 -16.25 10.69
CA THR A 165 6.37 -17.30 9.69
C THR A 165 7.55 -17.37 8.74
N THR A 166 7.68 -18.48 8.02
CA THR A 166 8.64 -18.63 6.91
C THR A 166 7.88 -18.57 5.60
N ILE A 167 8.38 -17.77 4.66
CA ILE A 167 7.78 -17.59 3.34
C ILE A 167 8.35 -18.67 2.40
N SER A 168 7.51 -19.58 1.95
CA SER A 168 7.87 -20.58 0.94
C SER A 168 7.82 -20.02 -0.48
N ASP A 169 8.43 -20.73 -1.42
CA ASP A 169 8.33 -20.40 -2.85
C ASP A 169 6.87 -20.45 -3.35
N ASP A 170 6.03 -21.30 -2.80
CA ASP A 170 4.64 -21.42 -3.20
C ASP A 170 3.81 -20.24 -2.64
N ASP A 171 4.10 -19.74 -1.44
CA ASP A 171 3.51 -18.51 -0.90
C ASP A 171 3.85 -17.30 -1.78
N LEU A 172 5.12 -17.20 -2.22
CA LEU A 172 5.53 -16.14 -3.15
C LEU A 172 4.85 -16.25 -4.50
N LYS A 173 4.76 -17.45 -5.09
CA LYS A 173 4.06 -17.67 -6.36
C LYS A 173 2.58 -17.31 -6.27
N TYR A 174 1.92 -17.72 -5.18
CA TYR A 174 0.53 -17.33 -4.92
C TYR A 174 0.39 -15.81 -4.85
N SER A 175 1.21 -15.17 -4.01
CA SER A 175 1.20 -13.71 -3.87
C SER A 175 1.41 -13.00 -5.22
N ILE A 176 2.43 -13.40 -5.98
CA ILE A 176 2.69 -12.84 -7.32
C ILE A 176 1.47 -13.00 -8.23
N SER A 177 0.76 -14.14 -8.17
CA SER A 177 -0.45 -14.37 -8.97
C SER A 177 -1.58 -13.40 -8.61
N VAL A 178 -1.81 -13.16 -7.32
CA VAL A 178 -2.80 -12.21 -6.80
C VAL A 178 -2.49 -10.78 -7.27
N PHE A 179 -1.23 -10.35 -7.14
CA PHE A 179 -0.82 -9.02 -7.58
C PHE A 179 -0.81 -8.86 -9.10
N ASN A 180 -0.47 -9.91 -9.85
CA ASN A 180 -0.56 -9.87 -11.32
C ASN A 180 -2.01 -9.77 -11.79
N LYS A 181 -2.95 -10.46 -11.13
CA LYS A 181 -4.39 -10.29 -11.37
C LYS A 181 -4.81 -8.84 -11.14
N ASN A 182 -4.37 -8.23 -10.04
CA ASN A 182 -4.65 -6.83 -9.73
C ASN A 182 -4.13 -5.87 -10.81
N ARG A 183 -2.87 -6.03 -11.22
CA ARG A 183 -2.26 -5.23 -12.30
C ARG A 183 -3.04 -5.38 -13.62
N PHE A 184 -3.52 -6.58 -13.92
CA PHE A 184 -4.35 -6.83 -15.10
C PHE A 184 -5.68 -6.08 -15.02
N LEU A 185 -6.38 -6.13 -13.89
CA LEU A 185 -7.65 -5.44 -13.68
C LEU A 185 -7.49 -3.91 -13.72
N LEU A 186 -6.44 -3.38 -13.09
CA LEU A 186 -6.13 -1.95 -13.19
C LEU A 186 -5.81 -1.51 -14.62
N ARG A 187 -5.11 -2.33 -15.42
CA ARG A 187 -4.91 -2.03 -16.85
C ARG A 187 -6.22 -1.95 -17.60
N LYS A 188 -7.19 -2.84 -17.31
CA LYS A 188 -8.53 -2.75 -17.90
C LYS A 188 -9.22 -1.42 -17.55
N LEU A 189 -9.14 -0.98 -16.29
CA LEU A 189 -9.68 0.34 -15.90
C LEU A 189 -9.05 1.46 -16.73
N TYR A 190 -7.71 1.45 -16.88
CA TYR A 190 -7.02 2.44 -17.71
C TYR A 190 -7.36 2.32 -19.20
N ASP A 191 -7.61 1.12 -19.71
CA ASP A 191 -8.01 0.93 -21.11
C ASP A 191 -9.43 1.46 -21.36
N ILE A 192 -10.38 1.23 -20.47
CA ILE A 192 -11.73 1.85 -20.52
C ILE A 192 -11.58 3.37 -20.55
N LYS A 193 -10.83 3.94 -19.58
CA LYS A 193 -10.62 5.38 -19.50
C LYS A 193 -9.93 5.96 -20.74
N ARG A 194 -9.02 5.24 -21.38
CA ARG A 194 -8.33 5.65 -22.60
C ARG A 194 -9.24 5.64 -23.83
N GLN A 195 -10.10 4.60 -23.93
CA GLN A 195 -10.98 4.41 -25.08
C GLN A 195 -12.26 5.25 -24.97
N SER A 196 -12.80 5.36 -23.77
CA SER A 196 -14.07 6.02 -23.47
C SER A 196 -13.95 6.91 -22.21
N PRO A 197 -13.20 8.03 -22.28
CA PRO A 197 -12.87 8.86 -21.11
C PRO A 197 -14.10 9.46 -20.41
N TRP A 198 -15.26 9.46 -21.05
CA TRP A 198 -16.53 9.93 -20.47
C TRP A 198 -17.20 8.89 -19.55
N LEU A 199 -16.85 7.59 -19.67
CA LEU A 199 -17.42 6.53 -18.84
C LEU A 199 -16.85 6.51 -17.43
N VAL A 200 -15.61 6.99 -17.25
CA VAL A 200 -14.90 6.99 -15.97
C VAL A 200 -14.28 8.35 -15.74
N SER A 201 -14.76 9.09 -14.78
CA SER A 201 -14.15 10.36 -14.37
C SER A 201 -12.74 10.17 -13.80
N ILE A 202 -11.98 11.26 -13.67
CA ILE A 202 -10.66 11.24 -13.02
C ILE A 202 -10.80 10.81 -11.55
N ASN A 203 -11.83 11.31 -10.87
CA ASN A 203 -12.07 11.02 -9.46
C ASN A 203 -12.39 9.52 -9.24
N GLU A 204 -13.28 8.95 -10.04
CA GLU A 204 -13.62 7.52 -9.95
C GLU A 204 -12.40 6.62 -10.20
N ALA A 205 -11.61 6.90 -11.25
CA ALA A 205 -10.37 6.17 -11.51
C ALA A 205 -9.36 6.31 -10.35
N TYR A 206 -9.25 7.50 -9.77
CA TYR A 206 -8.41 7.76 -8.60
C TYR A 206 -8.86 6.94 -7.40
N VAL A 207 -10.14 7.00 -7.05
CA VAL A 207 -10.71 6.31 -5.89
C VAL A 207 -10.55 4.80 -6.03
N LEU A 208 -10.90 4.22 -7.18
CA LEU A 208 -10.75 2.79 -7.46
C LEU A 208 -9.28 2.33 -7.41
N THR A 209 -8.34 3.17 -7.80
CA THR A 209 -6.91 2.85 -7.68
C THR A 209 -6.42 3.02 -6.24
N ARG A 210 -6.86 4.08 -5.58
CA ARG A 210 -6.41 4.46 -4.24
C ARG A 210 -6.85 3.49 -3.16
N ILE A 211 -8.09 3.01 -3.22
CA ILE A 211 -8.61 2.05 -2.24
C ILE A 211 -7.76 0.77 -2.18
N GLY A 212 -7.21 0.33 -3.32
CA GLY A 212 -6.29 -0.80 -3.37
C GLY A 212 -4.98 -0.62 -2.60
N CYS A 213 -4.64 0.61 -2.19
CA CYS A 213 -3.50 0.86 -1.31
C CYS A 213 -3.80 0.58 0.17
N MET A 214 -5.08 0.37 0.52
CA MET A 214 -5.58 0.38 1.90
C MET A 214 -6.26 -0.92 2.32
N ILE A 215 -6.64 -1.77 1.37
CA ILE A 215 -7.37 -3.03 1.61
C ILE A 215 -6.54 -4.24 1.13
N PRO A 216 -6.85 -5.47 1.59
CA PRO A 216 -6.25 -6.68 1.07
C PRO A 216 -6.35 -6.77 -0.46
N ARG A 217 -5.31 -7.31 -1.07
CA ARG A 217 -5.20 -7.32 -2.54
C ARG A 217 -6.27 -8.19 -3.21
N GLU A 218 -6.69 -9.25 -2.56
CA GLU A 218 -7.78 -10.12 -2.99
C GLU A 218 -9.10 -9.36 -3.03
N GLU A 219 -9.41 -8.62 -1.95
CA GLU A 219 -10.63 -7.80 -1.88
C GLU A 219 -10.65 -6.71 -2.95
N HIS A 220 -9.50 -6.09 -3.22
CA HIS A 220 -9.37 -5.13 -4.32
C HIS A 220 -9.59 -5.78 -5.69
N ASN A 221 -9.13 -7.02 -5.87
CA ASN A 221 -9.39 -7.77 -7.11
C ASN A 221 -10.89 -8.05 -7.27
N GLU A 222 -11.57 -8.50 -6.22
CA GLU A 222 -13.02 -8.74 -6.24
C GLU A 222 -13.80 -7.45 -6.53
N LEU A 223 -13.42 -6.34 -5.90
CA LEU A 223 -14.00 -5.02 -6.15
C LEU A 223 -13.88 -4.63 -7.63
N LEU A 224 -12.67 -4.70 -8.17
CA LEU A 224 -12.44 -4.36 -9.59
C LEU A 224 -13.18 -5.30 -10.55
N GLU A 225 -13.25 -6.60 -10.27
CA GLU A 225 -14.01 -7.56 -11.07
C GLU A 225 -15.51 -7.25 -11.10
N THR A 226 -16.03 -6.70 -10.00
CA THR A 226 -17.43 -6.28 -9.92
C THR A 226 -17.68 -4.95 -10.62
N VAL A 227 -16.81 -3.97 -10.41
CA VAL A 227 -17.01 -2.59 -10.90
C VAL A 227 -16.72 -2.45 -12.40
N LEU A 228 -15.67 -3.11 -12.91
CA LEU A 228 -15.26 -2.92 -14.32
C LEU A 228 -16.38 -3.22 -15.33
N PRO A 229 -17.18 -4.31 -15.19
CA PRO A 229 -18.32 -4.53 -16.09
C PRO A 229 -19.43 -3.48 -15.99
N MET A 230 -19.57 -2.83 -14.82
CA MET A 230 -20.56 -1.77 -14.60
C MET A 230 -20.15 -0.44 -15.27
N LEU A 231 -18.84 -0.22 -15.44
CA LEU A 231 -18.28 0.97 -16.10
C LEU A 231 -18.35 0.88 -17.64
N ASP A 232 -18.43 -0.31 -18.20
CA ASP A 232 -18.38 -0.56 -19.65
C ASP A 232 -19.78 -0.59 -20.29
N ASN A 233 -20.84 -0.38 -19.49
CA ASN A 233 -22.23 -0.30 -19.91
C ASN A 233 -22.75 1.14 -19.91
#